data_522aef324fb3ecbf23314d747b294df9
#
_entry.id   522aef324fb3ecbf23314d747b294df9
#
_cell.length_a   1.000
_cell.length_b   1.000
_cell.length_c   1.000
_cell.angle_alpha   90.00
_cell.angle_beta   90.00
_cell.angle_gamma   90.00
#
_symmetry.space_group_name_H-M   'P 1'
#
loop_
_entity.id
_entity.type
_entity.pdbx_description
1 polymer ?
#
loop_
_entity_poly.entity_id
_entity_poly.type
_entity_poly.pdbx_seq_one_letter_code
_entity_poly.pdbx_strand_id
1 'polypeptide(L)'
;MMMKILVVDDEADVRVLFEQRFRREIRSGLFSFSFAYSGEEALTYLHGHASEVVLILSDINMPGMSGLELLRRIRQEYQEVPPPPPQVMMITAYGDDTSRQQAMQLGANDFLTKPVDFTALKEKLSLIASHENEDSGS
;
A
#
# COMPACT_ATOMS: atom_id res chain seq x y z
N MET A 1 -5.01 12.28 13.12
CA MET A 1 -4.04 11.16 13.24
C MET A 1 -3.40 10.91 11.89
N MET A 2 -2.08 10.73 11.86
CA MET A 2 -1.35 10.52 10.62
C MET A 2 -1.51 9.08 10.12
N MET A 3 -1.88 8.92 8.86
CA MET A 3 -1.97 7.60 8.24
C MET A 3 -0.65 7.27 7.56
N LYS A 4 0.00 6.19 7.97
CA LYS A 4 1.29 5.75 7.41
C LYS A 4 1.07 4.75 6.30
N ILE A 5 1.63 5.04 5.14
CA ILE A 5 1.48 4.27 3.91
C ILE A 5 2.85 3.86 3.40
N LEU A 6 3.02 2.57 3.12
CA LEU A 6 4.23 2.06 2.47
C LEU A 6 3.95 1.86 0.99
N VAL A 7 4.72 2.50 0.14
CA VAL A 7 4.63 2.36 -1.32
C VAL A 7 5.77 1.47 -1.79
N VAL A 8 5.45 0.40 -2.51
CA VAL A 8 6.44 -0.55 -3.02
C VAL A 8 6.41 -0.54 -4.54
N ASP A 9 7.48 -0.06 -5.15
CA ASP A 9 7.60 0.03 -6.61
C ASP A 9 9.08 0.11 -6.95
N ASP A 10 9.51 -0.62 -7.97
CA ASP A 10 10.93 -0.64 -8.36
C ASP A 10 11.38 0.61 -9.11
N GLU A 11 10.45 1.47 -9.52
CA GLU A 11 10.76 2.72 -10.21
C GLU A 11 10.94 3.86 -9.21
N ALA A 12 12.16 4.42 -9.14
CA ALA A 12 12.49 5.48 -8.20
C ALA A 12 11.65 6.76 -8.42
N ASP A 13 11.21 7.01 -9.65
CA ASP A 13 10.39 8.17 -10.00
C ASP A 13 9.03 8.19 -9.29
N VAL A 14 8.55 7.04 -8.86
CA VAL A 14 7.27 6.92 -8.16
C VAL A 14 7.29 7.73 -6.86
N ARG A 15 8.42 7.73 -6.15
CA ARG A 15 8.55 8.51 -4.92
C ARG A 15 8.32 10.00 -5.17
N VAL A 16 8.99 10.55 -6.19
CA VAL A 16 8.86 11.96 -6.54
C VAL A 16 7.41 12.29 -6.90
N LEU A 17 6.78 11.40 -7.68
CA LEU A 17 5.41 11.60 -8.13
C LEU A 17 4.43 11.62 -6.95
N PHE A 18 4.56 10.67 -6.03
CA PHE A 18 3.71 10.62 -4.83
C PHE A 18 3.92 11.85 -3.95
N GLU A 19 5.18 12.26 -3.75
CA GLU A 19 5.48 13.43 -2.94
C GLU A 19 4.90 14.70 -3.52
N GLN A 20 4.87 14.83 -4.85
CA GLN A 20 4.26 15.98 -5.53
C GLN A 20 2.73 15.94 -5.44
N ARG A 21 2.14 14.78 -5.73
CA ARG A 21 0.67 14.64 -5.79
C ARG A 21 0.01 14.74 -4.43
N PHE A 22 0.71 14.32 -3.37
CA PHE A 22 0.18 14.36 -2.00
C PHE A 22 0.85 15.44 -1.14
N ARG A 23 1.39 16.47 -1.76
CA ARG A 23 2.13 17.52 -1.08
C ARG A 23 1.36 18.15 0.08
N ARG A 24 0.08 18.47 -0.15
CA ARG A 24 -0.76 19.11 0.87
C ARG A 24 -1.00 18.17 2.04
N GLU A 25 -1.31 16.93 1.73
CA GLU A 25 -1.63 15.91 2.73
C GLU A 25 -0.41 15.57 3.59
N ILE A 26 0.77 15.56 2.96
CA ILE A 26 2.01 15.33 3.70
C ILE A 26 2.31 16.51 4.61
N ARG A 27 2.17 17.74 4.13
CA ARG A 27 2.42 18.95 4.92
C ARG A 27 1.48 19.09 6.09
N SER A 28 0.21 18.73 5.91
CA SER A 28 -0.78 18.83 6.97
C SER A 28 -0.68 17.68 7.97
N GLY A 29 0.16 16.68 7.71
CA GLY A 29 0.30 15.52 8.57
C GLY A 29 -0.81 14.49 8.42
N LEU A 30 -1.62 14.58 7.36
CA LEU A 30 -2.70 13.63 7.12
C LEU A 30 -2.15 12.28 6.67
N PHE A 31 -1.19 12.29 5.73
CA PHE A 31 -0.54 11.08 5.22
C PHE A 31 0.97 11.17 5.39
N SER A 32 1.58 10.02 5.68
CA SER A 32 3.02 9.85 5.71
C SER A 32 3.39 8.67 4.81
N PHE A 33 4.28 8.90 3.86
CA PHE A 33 4.67 7.88 2.89
C PHE A 33 6.10 7.40 3.16
N SER A 34 6.27 6.08 3.15
CA SER A 34 7.58 5.44 3.10
C SER A 34 7.66 4.66 1.79
N PHE A 35 8.88 4.48 1.27
CA PHE A 35 9.08 3.88 -0.05
C PHE A 35 10.04 2.71 0.05
N ALA A 36 9.67 1.59 -0.58
CA ALA A 36 10.53 0.44 -0.76
C ALA A 36 10.61 0.16 -2.27
N TYR A 37 11.80 -0.17 -2.76
CA TYR A 37 12.03 -0.34 -4.18
C TYR A 37 12.07 -1.80 -4.60
N SER A 38 11.74 -2.70 -3.69
CA SER A 38 11.63 -4.13 -3.96
C SER A 38 10.77 -4.78 -2.89
N GLY A 39 10.32 -6.00 -3.16
CA GLY A 39 9.58 -6.77 -2.14
C GLY A 39 10.44 -7.07 -0.93
N GLU A 40 11.72 -7.35 -1.14
CA GLU A 40 12.67 -7.63 -0.07
C GLU A 40 12.84 -6.41 0.84
N GLU A 41 13.00 -5.22 0.26
CA GLU A 41 13.08 -3.98 1.05
C GLU A 41 11.80 -3.73 1.85
N ALA A 42 10.64 -4.02 1.24
CA ALA A 42 9.36 -3.86 1.91
C ALA A 42 9.26 -4.76 3.14
N LEU A 43 9.66 -6.02 3.02
CA LEU A 43 9.66 -6.95 4.15
C LEU A 43 10.63 -6.51 5.24
N THR A 44 11.82 -6.03 4.86
CA THR A 44 12.78 -5.51 5.82
C THR A 44 12.20 -4.32 6.60
N TYR A 45 11.56 -3.41 5.89
CA TYR A 45 10.91 -2.25 6.52
C TYR A 45 9.81 -2.71 7.49
N LEU A 46 8.98 -3.65 7.07
CA LEU A 46 7.85 -4.11 7.88
C LEU A 46 8.30 -4.83 9.16
N HIS A 47 9.48 -5.42 9.15
CA HIS A 47 10.02 -6.10 10.34
C HIS A 47 10.04 -5.21 11.58
N GLY A 48 10.26 -3.90 11.40
CA GLY A 48 10.27 -2.98 12.53
C GLY A 48 9.08 -2.03 12.60
N HIS A 49 8.21 -2.02 11.58
CA HIS A 49 7.20 -0.98 11.44
C HIS A 49 5.79 -1.50 11.12
N ALA A 50 5.57 -2.82 11.13
CA ALA A 50 4.30 -3.39 10.70
C ALA A 50 3.10 -2.85 11.49
N SER A 51 3.28 -2.61 12.80
CA SER A 51 2.21 -2.11 13.65
C SER A 51 1.85 -0.64 13.36
N GLU A 52 2.71 0.07 12.65
CA GLU A 52 2.51 1.49 12.32
C GLU A 52 1.89 1.71 10.95
N VAL A 53 2.09 0.75 10.03
CA VAL A 53 1.64 0.88 8.65
C VAL A 53 0.17 0.52 8.52
N VAL A 54 -0.63 1.44 8.01
CA VAL A 54 -2.06 1.25 7.81
C VAL A 54 -2.33 0.63 6.44
N LEU A 55 -1.57 1.04 5.43
CA LEU A 55 -1.79 0.61 4.05
C LEU A 55 -0.48 0.38 3.32
N ILE A 56 -0.44 -0.69 2.55
CA ILE A 56 0.67 -0.99 1.64
C ILE A 56 0.14 -0.88 0.20
N LEU A 57 0.76 -0.02 -0.60
CA LEU A 57 0.49 0.10 -2.03
C LEU A 57 1.64 -0.57 -2.76
N SER A 58 1.40 -1.67 -3.48
CA SER A 58 2.47 -2.40 -4.14
C SER A 58 2.18 -2.65 -5.61
N ASP A 59 3.19 -2.37 -6.44
CA ASP A 59 3.18 -2.82 -7.83
C ASP A 59 3.26 -4.35 -7.85
N ILE A 60 2.58 -4.96 -8.79
CA ILE A 60 2.62 -6.42 -8.97
C ILE A 60 3.90 -6.82 -9.71
N ASN A 61 4.24 -6.11 -10.77
CA ASN A 61 5.35 -6.50 -11.65
C ASN A 61 6.65 -5.82 -11.23
N MET A 62 7.45 -6.53 -10.44
CA MET A 62 8.76 -6.07 -9.99
C MET A 62 9.81 -7.16 -10.22
N PRO A 63 11.08 -6.79 -10.50
CA PRO A 63 12.16 -7.78 -10.59
C PRO A 63 12.36 -8.50 -9.27
N GLY A 64 12.73 -9.76 -9.33
CA GLY A 64 12.90 -10.57 -8.13
C GLY A 64 11.56 -10.96 -7.55
N MET A 65 11.28 -10.51 -6.33
CA MET A 65 10.01 -10.79 -5.69
C MET A 65 8.90 -9.95 -6.31
N SER A 66 7.87 -10.62 -6.86
CA SER A 66 6.70 -9.91 -7.40
C SER A 66 5.84 -9.36 -6.27
N GLY A 67 4.93 -8.43 -6.62
CA GLY A 67 3.96 -7.93 -5.66
C GLY A 67 3.03 -9.01 -5.12
N LEU A 68 2.72 -10.01 -5.93
CA LEU A 68 1.87 -11.14 -5.49
C LEU A 68 2.58 -11.96 -4.42
N GLU A 69 3.87 -12.25 -4.61
CA GLU A 69 4.66 -12.96 -3.61
C GLU A 69 4.80 -12.15 -2.33
N LEU A 70 5.02 -10.84 -2.46
CA LEU A 70 5.07 -9.94 -1.31
C LEU A 70 3.75 -9.99 -0.54
N LEU A 71 2.61 -9.92 -1.22
CA LEU A 71 1.29 -10.00 -0.59
C LEU A 71 1.13 -11.31 0.17
N ARG A 72 1.52 -12.42 -0.45
CA ARG A 72 1.43 -13.73 0.18
C ARG A 72 2.22 -13.75 1.49
N ARG A 73 3.45 -13.24 1.47
CA ARG A 73 4.31 -13.19 2.67
C ARG A 73 3.76 -12.27 3.74
N ILE A 74 3.22 -11.13 3.35
CA ILE A 74 2.61 -10.21 4.31
C ILE A 74 1.45 -10.88 5.03
N ARG A 75 0.59 -11.57 4.29
CA ARG A 75 -0.55 -12.26 4.89
C ARG A 75 -0.12 -13.40 5.82
N GLN A 76 0.97 -14.10 5.50
CA GLN A 76 1.49 -15.16 6.35
C GLN A 76 2.14 -14.62 7.62
N GLU A 77 2.93 -13.55 7.51
CA GLU A 77 3.76 -13.07 8.62
C GLU A 77 3.00 -12.13 9.56
N TYR A 78 2.00 -11.39 9.05
CA TYR A 78 1.36 -10.32 9.80
C TYR A 78 -0.15 -10.52 9.99
N GLN A 79 -0.64 -11.72 9.83
CA GLN A 79 -2.06 -12.02 9.90
C GLN A 79 -2.67 -11.71 11.27
N GLU A 80 -1.91 -11.95 12.33
CA GLU A 80 -2.39 -11.84 13.70
C GLU A 80 -1.73 -10.73 14.51
N VAL A 81 -1.11 -9.76 13.82
CA VAL A 81 -0.43 -8.65 14.50
C VAL A 81 -1.46 -7.62 14.98
N PRO A 82 -1.55 -7.34 16.31
CA PRO A 82 -2.37 -6.21 16.76
C PRO A 82 -1.56 -4.91 16.67
N PRO A 83 -2.14 -3.78 16.26
CA PRO A 83 -3.51 -3.64 15.72
C PRO A 83 -3.72 -4.44 14.43
N PRO A 84 -4.89 -4.38 13.79
CA PRO A 84 -5.14 -5.18 12.58
C PRO A 84 -4.00 -5.12 11.56
N PRO A 85 -3.77 -6.19 10.80
CA PRO A 85 -2.70 -6.19 9.79
C PRO A 85 -2.91 -5.07 8.77
N PRO A 86 -1.84 -4.56 8.14
CA PRO A 86 -1.97 -3.52 7.13
C PRO A 86 -2.89 -3.97 6.00
N GLN A 87 -3.67 -3.04 5.47
CA GLN A 87 -4.39 -3.28 4.23
C GLN A 87 -3.39 -3.30 3.09
N VAL A 88 -3.66 -4.10 2.06
CA VAL A 88 -2.80 -4.17 0.88
C VAL A 88 -3.62 -3.84 -0.36
N MET A 89 -3.18 -2.83 -1.09
CA MET A 89 -3.78 -2.43 -2.35
C MET A 89 -2.73 -2.66 -3.44
N MET A 90 -3.11 -3.42 -4.48
CA MET A 90 -2.19 -3.77 -5.56
C MET A 90 -2.35 -2.82 -6.73
N ILE A 91 -1.25 -2.52 -7.40
CA ILE A 91 -1.23 -1.72 -8.62
C ILE A 91 -0.95 -2.66 -9.79
N THR A 92 -1.92 -2.79 -10.71
CA THR A 92 -1.86 -3.76 -11.79
C THR A 92 -1.78 -3.07 -13.14
N ALA A 93 -1.22 -3.78 -14.13
CA ALA A 93 -1.24 -3.30 -15.50
C ALA A 93 -2.66 -3.38 -16.05
N TYR A 94 -3.00 -2.44 -16.93
CA TYR A 94 -4.29 -2.45 -17.60
C TYR A 94 -4.46 -3.75 -18.40
N GLY A 95 -5.61 -4.41 -18.19
CA GLY A 95 -5.92 -5.65 -18.90
C GLY A 95 -5.35 -6.92 -18.27
N ASP A 96 -4.61 -6.81 -17.16
CA ASP A 96 -4.04 -7.97 -16.49
C ASP A 96 -5.03 -8.55 -15.45
N ASP A 97 -6.10 -9.15 -15.95
CA ASP A 97 -7.15 -9.71 -15.10
C ASP A 97 -6.67 -10.92 -14.30
N THR A 98 -5.72 -11.67 -14.83
CA THR A 98 -5.18 -12.85 -14.14
C THR A 98 -4.47 -12.47 -12.87
N SER A 99 -3.56 -11.49 -12.94
CA SER A 99 -2.85 -11.00 -11.75
C SER A 99 -3.80 -10.38 -10.73
N ARG A 100 -4.81 -9.66 -11.21
CA ARG A 100 -5.82 -9.05 -10.36
C ARG A 100 -6.60 -10.11 -9.58
N GLN A 101 -7.04 -11.17 -10.26
CA GLN A 101 -7.75 -12.27 -9.60
C GLN A 101 -6.88 -12.99 -8.58
N GLN A 102 -5.60 -13.21 -8.92
CA GLN A 102 -4.66 -13.83 -7.99
C GLN A 102 -4.45 -12.97 -6.75
N ALA A 103 -4.35 -11.64 -6.93
CA ALA A 103 -4.20 -10.73 -5.80
C ALA A 103 -5.41 -10.80 -4.86
N MET A 104 -6.60 -10.81 -5.42
CA MET A 104 -7.82 -10.91 -4.61
C MET A 104 -7.89 -12.22 -3.86
N GLN A 105 -7.49 -13.34 -4.49
CA GLN A 105 -7.45 -14.64 -3.84
C GLN A 105 -6.45 -14.69 -2.70
N LEU A 106 -5.35 -13.94 -2.82
CA LEU A 106 -4.31 -13.86 -1.80
C LEU A 106 -4.66 -12.88 -0.68
N GLY A 107 -5.78 -12.20 -0.77
CA GLY A 107 -6.27 -11.34 0.30
C GLY A 107 -5.95 -9.86 0.13
N ALA A 108 -5.74 -9.40 -1.11
CA ALA A 108 -5.65 -7.95 -1.36
C ALA A 108 -6.97 -7.28 -1.00
N ASN A 109 -6.89 -6.11 -0.40
CA ASN A 109 -8.08 -5.36 0.00
C ASN A 109 -8.68 -4.60 -1.18
N ASP A 110 -7.83 -4.20 -2.14
CA ASP A 110 -8.27 -3.44 -3.31
C ASP A 110 -7.15 -3.47 -4.35
N PHE A 111 -7.41 -2.88 -5.50
CA PHE A 111 -6.42 -2.75 -6.56
C PHE A 111 -6.65 -1.45 -7.33
N LEU A 112 -5.59 -0.99 -8.00
CA LEU A 112 -5.62 0.14 -8.93
C LEU A 112 -5.02 -0.31 -10.24
N THR A 113 -5.51 0.24 -11.35
CA THR A 113 -4.97 -0.05 -12.68
C THR A 113 -4.04 1.08 -13.10
N LYS A 114 -2.89 0.74 -13.70
CA LYS A 114 -1.98 1.74 -14.26
C LYS A 114 -2.55 2.33 -15.56
N PRO A 115 -2.33 3.63 -15.82
CA PRO A 115 -1.62 4.60 -14.97
C PRO A 115 -2.47 4.98 -13.75
N VAL A 116 -1.81 5.23 -12.62
CA VAL A 116 -2.51 5.54 -11.37
C VAL A 116 -3.28 6.84 -11.49
N ASP A 117 -4.59 6.78 -11.22
CA ASP A 117 -5.43 7.97 -11.10
C ASP A 117 -5.33 8.46 -9.66
N PHE A 118 -4.58 9.54 -9.45
CA PHE A 118 -4.34 10.07 -8.11
C PHE A 118 -5.59 10.64 -7.47
N THR A 119 -6.55 11.11 -8.25
CA THR A 119 -7.84 11.57 -7.71
C THR A 119 -8.60 10.39 -7.09
N ALA A 120 -8.69 9.29 -7.84
CA ALA A 120 -9.33 8.07 -7.33
C ALA A 120 -8.59 7.51 -6.13
N LEU A 121 -7.26 7.53 -6.16
CA LEU A 121 -6.45 7.07 -5.03
C LEU A 121 -6.69 7.91 -3.78
N LYS A 122 -6.76 9.24 -3.92
CA LYS A 122 -7.05 10.12 -2.78
C LYS A 122 -8.40 9.80 -2.15
N GLU A 123 -9.40 9.51 -2.96
CA GLU A 123 -10.73 9.14 -2.47
C GLU A 123 -10.66 7.83 -1.66
N LYS A 124 -9.94 6.84 -2.18
CA LYS A 124 -9.77 5.56 -1.47
C LYS A 124 -9.04 5.74 -0.15
N LEU A 125 -7.97 6.54 -0.15
CA LEU A 125 -7.22 6.82 1.07
C LEU A 125 -8.05 7.58 2.10
N SER A 126 -8.87 8.50 1.66
CA SER A 126 -9.77 9.25 2.55
C SER A 126 -10.79 8.34 3.21
N LEU A 127 -11.31 7.36 2.48
CA LEU A 127 -12.24 6.39 3.05
C LEU A 127 -11.56 5.53 4.12
N ILE A 128 -10.33 5.10 3.88
CA ILE A 128 -9.57 4.32 4.87
C ILE A 128 -9.31 5.18 6.11
N ALA A 129 -8.92 6.44 5.94
CA ALA A 129 -8.68 7.36 7.04
C ALA A 129 -9.95 7.60 7.86
N SER A 130 -11.11 7.72 7.20
CA SER A 130 -12.40 7.88 7.88
C SER A 130 -12.74 6.67 8.75
N HIS A 131 -12.50 5.46 8.23
CA HIS A 131 -12.74 4.24 9.00
C HIS A 131 -11.82 4.15 10.21
N GLU A 132 -10.55 4.55 10.07
CA GLU A 132 -9.62 4.59 11.19
C GLU A 132 -10.11 5.55 12.28
N ASN A 133 -10.60 6.73 11.88
CA ASN A 133 -11.14 7.72 12.82
C ASN A 133 -12.41 7.22 13.49
N GLU A 134 -13.28 6.55 12.77
CA GLU A 134 -14.50 5.96 13.34
C GLU A 134 -14.17 4.91 14.38
N ASP A 135 -13.23 4.03 14.09
CA ASP A 135 -12.81 2.99 15.00
C ASP A 135 -12.18 3.57 16.26
N SER A 136 -11.40 4.64 16.13
CA SER A 136 -10.78 5.28 17.28
C SER A 136 -11.77 6.14 18.08
N GLY A 137 -12.88 6.53 17.46
CA GLY A 137 -13.92 7.32 18.12
C GLY A 137 -14.92 6.51 18.92
N SER A 138 -14.89 5.23 18.73
CA SER A 138 -15.83 4.35 19.42
C SER A 138 -15.23 3.78 20.70
#